data_05ca23c5ceaa459486d31708b5b68074
#
_entry.id   05ca23c5ceaa459486d31708b5b68074
#
_cell.length_a   1.000
_cell.length_b   1.000
_cell.length_c   1.000
_cell.angle_alpha   90.00
_cell.angle_beta   90.00
_cell.angle_gamma   90.00
#
_symmetry.space_group_name_H-M   'P 1'
#
loop_
_entity.id
_entity.type
_entity.pdbx_description
1 polymer ?
#
loop_
_entity_poly.entity_id
_entity_poly.type
_entity_poly.pdbx_seq_one_letter_code
_entity_poly.pdbx_strand_id
1 'polypeptide(L)'
;GSTHVYHVNRMSKEEMDHMISLCVHEQPAYCVAACPFKADTKEMLFYAAKGNFKKALAIYEKITPFPMILCNGCTAPCEEKCRLCELGDGISIREVERAIVRYGEPGKRSSVFRIRKKKKAVIFGSGLFPLFLAGELEKKMYPATIYCQEKDYEAYIAAVAPELLESDRKNEVKRLSSMDLSLIHISEPTRLGMI
;
A
#
# COMPACT_ATOMS: atom_id res chain seq x y z
N GLY A 1 -0.75 -37.48 2.20
CA GLY A 1 0.02 -36.38 1.65
C GLY A 1 -0.15 -36.38 0.14
N SER A 2 -0.93 -35.44 -0.41
CA SER A 2 -1.09 -35.29 -1.85
C SER A 2 0.08 -34.40 -2.33
N THR A 3 1.01 -35.02 -3.06
CA THR A 3 2.05 -34.31 -3.80
C THR A 3 1.39 -33.65 -5.00
N HIS A 4 1.16 -32.34 -4.91
CA HIS A 4 0.85 -31.55 -6.09
C HIS A 4 2.06 -31.51 -7.00
N VAL A 5 2.04 -32.30 -8.06
CA VAL A 5 3.01 -32.22 -9.16
C VAL A 5 2.63 -31.01 -10.00
N TYR A 6 3.37 -29.92 -9.87
CA TYR A 6 3.23 -28.78 -10.78
C TYR A 6 3.69 -29.21 -12.17
N HIS A 7 2.73 -29.42 -13.08
CA HIS A 7 3.06 -29.52 -14.51
C HIS A 7 3.44 -28.12 -14.99
N VAL A 8 4.72 -27.83 -14.99
CA VAL A 8 5.26 -26.68 -15.72
C VAL A 8 5.12 -27.04 -17.21
N ASN A 9 4.07 -26.57 -17.85
CA ASN A 9 3.99 -26.58 -19.31
C ASN A 9 5.20 -25.79 -19.82
N ARG A 10 6.16 -26.49 -20.41
CA ARG A 10 7.30 -25.86 -21.07
C ARG A 10 6.76 -25.20 -22.33
N MET A 11 6.51 -23.90 -22.28
CA MET A 11 6.25 -23.11 -23.47
C MET A 11 7.46 -23.18 -24.41
N SER A 12 7.20 -23.31 -25.69
CA SER A 12 8.22 -23.15 -26.71
C SER A 12 8.74 -21.70 -26.71
N LYS A 13 9.92 -21.49 -27.29
CA LYS A 13 10.48 -20.14 -27.40
C LYS A 13 9.54 -19.23 -28.24
N GLU A 14 8.95 -19.80 -29.28
CA GLU A 14 7.99 -19.10 -30.17
C GLU A 14 6.72 -18.67 -29.40
N GLU A 15 6.19 -19.54 -28.55
CA GLU A 15 5.04 -19.21 -27.69
C GLU A 15 5.40 -18.13 -26.68
N MET A 16 6.60 -18.18 -26.10
CA MET A 16 7.09 -17.18 -25.17
C MET A 16 7.32 -15.83 -25.86
N ASP A 17 7.94 -15.82 -27.05
CA ASP A 17 8.14 -14.61 -27.84
C ASP A 17 6.80 -14.01 -28.30
N HIS A 18 5.83 -14.87 -28.67
CA HIS A 18 4.47 -14.42 -28.97
C HIS A 18 3.80 -13.78 -27.74
N MET A 19 3.87 -14.42 -26.58
CA MET A 19 3.33 -13.87 -25.34
C MET A 19 3.99 -12.54 -24.96
N ILE A 20 5.30 -12.41 -25.15
CA ILE A 20 6.04 -11.16 -24.94
C ILE A 20 5.57 -10.08 -25.93
N SER A 21 5.31 -10.44 -27.19
CA SER A 21 4.81 -9.50 -28.23
C SER A 21 3.39 -8.99 -27.95
N LEU A 22 2.59 -9.78 -27.24
CA LEU A 22 1.26 -9.37 -26.77
C LEU A 22 1.34 -8.38 -25.56
N CYS A 23 2.52 -8.19 -25.00
CA CYS A 23 2.74 -7.19 -23.97
C CYS A 23 2.60 -5.80 -24.58
N VAL A 24 1.48 -5.16 -24.34
CA VAL A 24 1.18 -3.81 -24.87
C VAL A 24 2.06 -2.81 -24.14
N HIS A 25 3.21 -2.46 -24.71
CA HIS A 25 4.22 -1.60 -24.08
C HIS A 25 3.71 -0.19 -23.78
N GLU A 26 2.67 0.26 -24.45
CA GLU A 26 2.07 1.59 -24.33
C GLU A 26 0.91 1.66 -23.32
N GLN A 27 0.42 0.52 -22.82
CA GLN A 27 -0.68 0.48 -21.84
C GLN A 27 -0.14 0.03 -20.48
N PRO A 28 -0.67 0.57 -19.38
CA PRO A 28 -0.29 0.07 -18.06
C PRO A 28 -0.66 -1.41 -17.92
N ALA A 29 0.21 -2.19 -17.29
CA ALA A 29 -0.09 -3.59 -16.99
C ALA A 29 -1.43 -3.69 -16.24
N TYR A 30 -2.19 -4.77 -16.46
CA TYR A 30 -3.53 -4.92 -15.84
C TYR A 30 -3.49 -4.80 -14.31
N CYS A 31 -2.45 -5.32 -13.66
CA CYS A 31 -2.24 -5.16 -12.22
C CYS A 31 -2.05 -3.69 -11.82
N VAL A 32 -1.33 -2.90 -12.63
CA VAL A 32 -1.15 -1.45 -12.40
C VAL A 32 -2.46 -0.71 -12.63
N ALA A 33 -3.21 -1.07 -13.68
CA ALA A 33 -4.51 -0.46 -13.98
C ALA A 33 -5.54 -0.73 -12.88
N ALA A 34 -5.54 -1.95 -12.32
CA ALA A 34 -6.44 -2.36 -11.25
C ALA A 34 -6.05 -1.79 -9.88
N CYS A 35 -4.80 -1.37 -9.68
CA CYS A 35 -4.36 -0.81 -8.41
C CYS A 35 -5.01 0.55 -8.15
N PRO A 36 -5.75 0.73 -7.03
CA PRO A 36 -6.34 2.02 -6.68
C PRO A 36 -5.31 3.13 -6.48
N PHE A 37 -4.10 2.76 -6.06
CA PHE A 37 -2.98 3.67 -5.82
C PHE A 37 -2.08 3.86 -7.04
N LYS A 38 -2.36 3.16 -8.15
CA LYS A 38 -1.56 3.21 -9.38
C LYS A 38 -0.07 2.89 -9.15
N ALA A 39 0.18 1.91 -8.26
CA ALA A 39 1.52 1.41 -8.02
C ALA A 39 2.12 0.85 -9.33
N ASP A 40 3.38 1.16 -9.62
CA ASP A 40 4.11 0.49 -10.68
C ASP A 40 4.51 -0.93 -10.23
N THR A 41 3.48 -1.77 -10.10
CA THR A 41 3.60 -3.14 -9.62
C THR A 41 4.58 -3.94 -10.48
N LYS A 42 4.58 -3.70 -11.80
CA LYS A 42 5.48 -4.41 -12.74
C LYS A 42 6.95 -4.11 -12.43
N GLU A 43 7.30 -2.84 -12.29
CA GLU A 43 8.68 -2.44 -11.98
C GLU A 43 9.09 -2.90 -10.57
N MET A 44 8.17 -2.81 -9.62
CA MET A 44 8.40 -3.27 -8.25
C MET A 44 8.69 -4.77 -8.18
N LEU A 45 7.88 -5.60 -8.87
CA LEU A 45 8.09 -7.05 -8.97
C LEU A 45 9.41 -7.39 -9.67
N PHE A 46 9.77 -6.63 -10.71
CA PHE A 46 11.04 -6.82 -11.42
C PHE A 46 12.25 -6.63 -10.50
N TYR A 47 12.26 -5.60 -9.64
CA TYR A 47 13.35 -5.42 -8.69
C TYR A 47 13.30 -6.43 -7.55
N ALA A 48 12.12 -6.82 -7.09
CA ALA A 48 11.97 -7.87 -6.08
C ALA A 48 12.51 -9.22 -6.57
N ALA A 49 12.18 -9.60 -7.80
CA ALA A 49 12.70 -10.84 -8.43
C ALA A 49 14.24 -10.87 -8.55
N LYS A 50 14.86 -9.69 -8.64
CA LYS A 50 16.34 -9.55 -8.63
C LYS A 50 16.94 -9.45 -7.23
N GLY A 51 16.15 -9.63 -6.18
CA GLY A 51 16.58 -9.45 -4.79
C GLY A 51 16.86 -7.99 -4.39
N ASN A 52 16.55 -7.03 -5.25
CA ASN A 52 16.78 -5.61 -4.97
C ASN A 52 15.57 -4.98 -4.24
N PHE A 53 15.30 -5.45 -3.03
CA PHE A 53 14.18 -4.97 -2.21
C PHE A 53 14.26 -3.48 -1.90
N LYS A 54 15.45 -2.91 -1.81
CA LYS A 54 15.62 -1.48 -1.59
C LYS A 54 15.04 -0.63 -2.73
N LYS A 55 15.32 -1.00 -3.99
CA LYS A 55 14.74 -0.30 -5.15
C LYS A 55 13.24 -0.56 -5.26
N ALA A 56 12.79 -1.78 -5.02
CA ALA A 56 11.38 -2.12 -5.01
C ALA A 56 10.61 -1.29 -3.95
N LEU A 57 11.15 -1.17 -2.73
CA LEU A 57 10.57 -0.36 -1.68
C LEU A 57 10.52 1.13 -2.07
N ALA A 58 11.56 1.65 -2.70
CA ALA A 58 11.59 3.05 -3.14
C ALA A 58 10.47 3.39 -4.15
N ILE A 59 10.07 2.41 -4.99
CA ILE A 59 8.91 2.55 -5.89
C ILE A 59 7.62 2.57 -5.07
N TYR A 60 7.49 1.67 -4.10
CA TYR A 60 6.32 1.57 -3.25
C TYR A 60 6.14 2.82 -2.36
N GLU A 61 7.22 3.38 -1.84
CA GLU A 61 7.22 4.62 -1.04
C GLU A 61 6.80 5.87 -1.83
N LYS A 62 6.84 5.83 -3.16
CA LYS A 62 6.31 6.94 -3.98
C LYS A 62 4.80 7.05 -3.90
N ILE A 63 4.10 5.92 -3.76
CA ILE A 63 2.64 5.87 -3.76
C ILE A 63 2.01 6.01 -2.38
N THR A 64 2.76 5.74 -1.33
CA THR A 64 2.25 5.80 0.04
C THR A 64 3.31 6.25 1.04
N PRO A 65 2.95 7.11 2.00
CA PRO A 65 3.80 7.39 3.16
C PRO A 65 3.78 6.25 4.21
N PHE A 66 2.86 5.28 4.07
CA PHE A 66 2.64 4.19 5.02
C PHE A 66 2.70 2.81 4.35
N PRO A 67 3.88 2.39 3.83
CA PRO A 67 4.04 1.13 3.11
C PRO A 67 3.57 -0.08 3.93
N MET A 68 3.94 -0.15 5.22
CA MET A 68 3.60 -1.25 6.11
C MET A 68 2.08 -1.37 6.34
N ILE A 69 1.38 -0.25 6.47
CA ILE A 69 -0.07 -0.23 6.62
C ILE A 69 -0.74 -0.65 5.31
N LEU A 70 -0.26 -0.12 4.16
CA LEU A 70 -0.86 -0.41 2.86
C LEU A 70 -0.78 -1.89 2.51
N CYS A 71 0.41 -2.51 2.59
CA CYS A 71 0.57 -3.91 2.20
C CYS A 71 -0.21 -4.90 3.10
N ASN A 72 -0.59 -4.48 4.30
CA ASN A 72 -1.40 -5.28 5.22
C ASN A 72 -2.90 -4.94 5.19
N GLY A 73 -3.27 -3.75 4.72
CA GLY A 73 -4.67 -3.31 4.62
C GLY A 73 -5.26 -3.39 3.21
N CYS A 74 -4.44 -3.63 2.18
CA CYS A 74 -4.91 -3.71 0.80
C CYS A 74 -5.59 -5.05 0.52
N THR A 75 -6.72 -5.02 -0.19
CA THR A 75 -7.44 -6.23 -0.64
C THR A 75 -6.83 -6.88 -1.89
N ALA A 76 -5.76 -6.28 -2.44
CA ALA A 76 -5.00 -6.76 -3.60
C ALA A 76 -5.84 -7.00 -4.88
N PRO A 77 -6.66 -6.05 -5.35
CA PRO A 77 -7.45 -6.22 -6.57
C PRO A 77 -6.57 -6.42 -7.82
N CYS A 78 -5.29 -6.09 -7.73
CA CYS A 78 -4.29 -6.34 -8.78
C CYS A 78 -4.04 -7.83 -9.02
N GLU A 79 -4.16 -8.69 -7.99
CA GLU A 79 -3.98 -10.14 -8.11
C GLU A 79 -5.06 -10.77 -8.98
N GLU A 80 -6.31 -10.35 -8.83
CA GLU A 80 -7.44 -10.83 -9.64
C GLU A 80 -7.30 -10.48 -11.14
N LYS A 81 -6.52 -9.45 -11.45
CA LYS A 81 -6.25 -8.99 -12.82
C LYS A 81 -4.87 -9.39 -13.32
N CYS A 82 -4.20 -10.30 -12.62
CA CYS A 82 -2.91 -10.81 -13.06
C CYS A 82 -3.10 -11.70 -14.29
N ARG A 83 -2.44 -11.36 -15.40
CA ARG A 83 -2.54 -12.18 -16.62
C ARG A 83 -1.97 -13.58 -16.48
N LEU A 84 -1.09 -13.81 -15.53
CA LEU A 84 -0.58 -15.14 -15.25
C LEU A 84 -1.67 -16.10 -14.75
N CYS A 85 -2.78 -15.57 -14.22
CA CYS A 85 -3.96 -16.39 -13.86
C CYS A 85 -4.56 -17.12 -15.07
N GLU A 86 -4.32 -16.64 -16.29
CA GLU A 86 -4.75 -17.30 -17.54
C GLU A 86 -3.87 -18.52 -17.89
N LEU A 87 -2.66 -18.56 -17.33
CA LEU A 87 -1.65 -19.60 -17.60
C LEU A 87 -1.47 -20.58 -16.42
N GLY A 88 -2.02 -20.24 -15.27
CA GLY A 88 -1.87 -21.00 -14.03
C GLY A 88 -2.10 -20.13 -12.80
N ASP A 89 -1.26 -20.28 -11.78
CA ASP A 89 -1.36 -19.46 -10.58
C ASP A 89 -0.84 -18.04 -10.85
N GLY A 90 -1.63 -17.05 -10.47
CA GLY A 90 -1.23 -15.65 -10.51
C GLY A 90 -0.12 -15.33 -9.49
N ILE A 91 0.50 -14.17 -9.63
CA ILE A 91 1.49 -13.71 -8.65
C ILE A 91 0.76 -13.24 -7.40
N SER A 92 1.16 -13.73 -6.22
CA SER A 92 0.74 -13.22 -4.92
C SER A 92 1.39 -11.86 -4.66
N ILE A 93 0.89 -10.82 -5.32
CA ILE A 93 1.49 -9.47 -5.35
C ILE A 93 1.57 -8.90 -3.94
N ARG A 94 0.52 -9.06 -3.14
CA ARG A 94 0.46 -8.58 -1.74
C ARG A 94 1.55 -9.20 -0.87
N GLU A 95 1.83 -10.49 -1.04
CA GLU A 95 2.89 -11.15 -0.27
C GLU A 95 4.28 -10.66 -0.70
N VAL A 96 4.46 -10.37 -1.99
CA VAL A 96 5.69 -9.74 -2.48
C VAL A 96 5.82 -8.31 -1.93
N GLU A 97 4.75 -7.53 -1.89
CA GLU A 97 4.74 -6.20 -1.27
C GLU A 97 5.11 -6.26 0.22
N ARG A 98 4.55 -7.21 0.96
CA ARG A 98 4.92 -7.46 2.37
C ARG A 98 6.39 -7.79 2.53
N ALA A 99 6.93 -8.65 1.66
CA ALA A 99 8.35 -8.98 1.66
C ALA A 99 9.23 -7.77 1.35
N ILE A 100 8.84 -6.95 0.35
CA ILE A 100 9.54 -5.73 -0.02
C ILE A 100 9.60 -4.75 1.16
N VAL A 101 8.48 -4.54 1.84
CA VAL A 101 8.41 -3.63 2.99
C VAL A 101 9.18 -4.15 4.19
N ARG A 102 9.19 -5.45 4.40
CA ARG A 102 9.89 -6.09 5.53
C ARG A 102 11.41 -6.13 5.34
N TYR A 103 11.87 -6.42 4.14
CA TYR A 103 13.29 -6.65 3.84
C TYR A 103 13.94 -5.50 3.09
N GLY A 104 13.15 -4.55 2.61
CA GLY A 104 13.66 -3.33 1.99
C GLY A 104 14.15 -2.34 3.05
N GLU A 105 15.30 -1.74 2.77
CA GLU A 105 15.78 -0.64 3.59
C GLU A 105 15.09 0.66 3.14
N PRO A 106 14.36 1.35 4.04
CA PRO A 106 13.76 2.63 3.69
C PRO A 106 14.81 3.64 3.26
N GLY A 107 14.52 4.38 2.21
CA GLY A 107 15.39 5.45 1.75
C GLY A 107 15.64 6.47 2.85
N LYS A 108 16.85 7.01 2.94
CA LYS A 108 17.13 8.14 3.84
C LYS A 108 16.25 9.31 3.43
N ARG A 109 15.31 9.69 4.29
CA ARG A 109 14.56 10.92 4.09
C ARG A 109 15.54 12.08 4.21
N SER A 110 15.72 12.86 3.13
CA SER A 110 16.53 14.05 3.21
C SER A 110 15.86 15.02 4.19
N SER A 111 16.58 15.43 5.22
CA SER A 111 16.16 16.48 6.14
C SER A 111 16.32 17.86 5.46
N VAL A 112 15.56 18.07 4.40
CA VAL A 112 15.47 19.42 3.84
C VAL A 112 14.64 20.26 4.81
N PHE A 113 15.17 21.38 5.23
CA PHE A 113 14.46 22.32 6.09
C PHE A 113 13.20 22.79 5.36
N ARG A 114 12.05 22.28 5.75
CA ARG A 114 10.77 22.57 5.11
C ARG A 114 9.94 23.45 6.03
N ILE A 115 9.46 24.58 5.50
CA ILE A 115 8.63 25.50 6.26
C ILE A 115 7.19 25.00 6.28
N ARG A 116 6.63 24.83 7.48
CA ARG A 116 5.22 24.44 7.66
C ARG A 116 4.28 25.48 7.07
N LYS A 117 3.25 25.01 6.41
CA LYS A 117 2.18 25.85 5.89
C LYS A 117 1.26 26.31 7.02
N LYS A 118 0.78 27.55 6.95
CA LYS A 118 -0.15 28.10 7.94
C LYS A 118 -1.56 27.49 7.85
N LYS A 119 -1.96 27.02 6.67
CA LYS A 119 -3.25 26.38 6.44
C LYS A 119 -3.21 24.94 6.98
N LYS A 120 -4.27 24.57 7.70
CA LYS A 120 -4.49 23.20 8.20
C LYS A 120 -5.53 22.50 7.35
N ALA A 121 -5.34 21.22 7.12
CA ALA A 121 -6.32 20.36 6.43
C ALA A 121 -7.17 19.63 7.45
N VAL A 122 -8.45 19.50 7.16
CA VAL A 122 -9.40 18.71 7.94
C VAL A 122 -9.96 17.61 7.04
N ILE A 123 -9.91 16.37 7.51
CA ILE A 123 -10.32 15.19 6.77
C ILE A 123 -11.36 14.46 7.63
N PHE A 124 -12.49 14.09 7.04
CA PHE A 124 -13.53 13.32 7.70
C PHE A 124 -13.56 11.91 7.14
N GLY A 125 -13.56 10.91 8.00
CA GLY A 125 -13.72 9.51 7.64
C GLY A 125 -12.69 8.58 8.26
N SER A 126 -12.92 7.30 8.06
CA SER A 126 -12.07 6.18 8.50
C SER A 126 -11.54 5.41 7.30
N GLY A 127 -10.58 4.53 7.51
CA GLY A 127 -10.00 3.68 6.48
C GLY A 127 -8.68 4.18 5.89
N LEU A 128 -8.21 3.53 4.84
CA LEU A 128 -6.89 3.80 4.26
C LEU A 128 -6.82 5.18 3.59
N PHE A 129 -7.88 5.59 2.90
CA PHE A 129 -7.85 6.82 2.11
C PHE A 129 -7.64 8.10 2.94
N PRO A 130 -8.37 8.35 4.05
CA PRO A 130 -8.12 9.50 4.92
C PRO A 130 -6.69 9.52 5.48
N LEU A 131 -6.17 8.37 5.87
CA LEU A 131 -4.81 8.24 6.40
C LEU A 131 -3.76 8.62 5.35
N PHE A 132 -3.90 8.13 4.12
CA PHE A 132 -2.96 8.42 3.05
C PHE A 132 -3.05 9.88 2.58
N LEU A 133 -4.24 10.43 2.51
CA LEU A 133 -4.43 11.86 2.21
C LEU A 133 -3.74 12.74 3.26
N ALA A 134 -3.90 12.40 4.54
CA ALA A 134 -3.23 13.11 5.63
C ALA A 134 -1.70 13.02 5.51
N GLY A 135 -1.17 11.82 5.20
CA GLY A 135 0.26 11.61 5.00
C GLY A 135 0.82 12.36 3.79
N GLU A 136 0.08 12.46 2.69
CA GLU A 136 0.48 13.25 1.52
C GLU A 136 0.45 14.76 1.80
N LEU A 137 -0.53 15.21 2.58
CA LEU A 137 -0.59 16.60 3.02
C LEU A 137 0.59 16.94 3.95
N GLU A 138 0.93 16.03 4.86
CA GLU A 138 2.10 16.18 5.75
C GLU A 138 3.40 16.25 4.94
N LYS A 139 3.59 15.39 3.92
CA LYS A 139 4.74 15.50 3.00
C LYS A 139 4.84 16.88 2.36
N LYS A 140 3.71 17.53 2.10
CA LYS A 140 3.62 18.89 1.56
C LYS A 140 3.65 19.99 2.62
N MET A 141 3.92 19.63 3.88
CA MET A 141 4.00 20.51 5.04
C MET A 141 2.67 21.17 5.45
N TYR A 142 1.55 20.55 5.12
CA TYR A 142 0.25 20.94 5.64
C TYR A 142 -0.09 20.08 6.86
N PRO A 143 -0.26 20.67 8.06
CA PRO A 143 -0.80 19.94 9.21
C PRO A 143 -2.18 19.39 8.87
N ALA A 144 -2.44 18.15 9.24
CA ALA A 144 -3.72 17.49 8.96
C ALA A 144 -4.38 16.96 10.23
N THR A 145 -5.70 17.06 10.28
CA THR A 145 -6.51 16.46 11.35
C THR A 145 -7.54 15.53 10.73
N ILE A 146 -7.53 14.27 11.17
CA ILE A 146 -8.53 13.27 10.77
C ILE A 146 -9.60 13.19 11.85
N TYR A 147 -10.84 13.40 11.47
CA TYR A 147 -12.03 13.15 12.29
C TYR A 147 -12.59 11.79 11.90
N CYS A 148 -12.55 10.83 12.81
CA CYS A 148 -12.89 9.42 12.56
C CYS A 148 -13.64 8.78 13.74
N GLN A 149 -14.09 7.55 13.55
CA GLN A 149 -14.78 6.77 14.58
C GLN A 149 -13.82 6.05 15.52
N GLU A 150 -12.57 5.89 15.14
CA GLU A 150 -11.55 5.26 15.95
C GLU A 150 -11.08 6.19 17.07
N LYS A 151 -10.91 5.63 18.27
CA LYS A 151 -10.57 6.40 19.48
C LYS A 151 -9.13 6.90 19.50
N ASP A 152 -8.22 6.19 18.86
CA ASP A 152 -6.79 6.45 18.85
C ASP A 152 -6.11 5.82 17.61
N TYR A 153 -4.81 6.07 17.46
CA TYR A 153 -4.03 5.53 16.33
C TYR A 153 -3.95 4.01 16.34
N GLU A 154 -3.93 3.37 17.50
CA GLU A 154 -3.86 1.92 17.60
C GLU A 154 -5.15 1.30 17.07
N ALA A 155 -6.29 1.79 17.49
CA ALA A 155 -7.59 1.36 17.00
C ALA A 155 -7.75 1.63 15.50
N TYR A 156 -7.25 2.78 15.03
CA TYR A 156 -7.28 3.13 13.60
C TYR A 156 -6.46 2.15 12.75
N ILE A 157 -5.21 1.88 13.16
CA ILE A 157 -4.34 0.95 12.43
C ILE A 157 -4.91 -0.47 12.48
N ALA A 158 -5.46 -0.89 13.63
CA ALA A 158 -6.10 -2.21 13.75
C ALA A 158 -7.31 -2.37 12.83
N ALA A 159 -8.06 -1.30 12.59
CA ALA A 159 -9.21 -1.31 11.68
C ALA A 159 -8.79 -1.37 10.21
N VAL A 160 -7.75 -0.62 9.81
CA VAL A 160 -7.32 -0.54 8.40
C VAL A 160 -6.36 -1.64 7.98
N ALA A 161 -5.60 -2.21 8.90
CA ALA A 161 -4.63 -3.27 8.66
C ALA A 161 -4.70 -4.34 9.76
N PRO A 162 -5.79 -5.12 9.81
CA PRO A 162 -6.03 -6.09 10.89
C PRO A 162 -4.98 -7.20 10.96
N GLU A 163 -4.38 -7.55 9.82
CA GLU A 163 -3.35 -8.60 9.72
C GLU A 163 -1.95 -8.11 10.14
N LEU A 164 -1.79 -6.82 10.48
CA LEU A 164 -0.52 -6.27 10.89
C LEU A 164 -0.09 -6.83 12.24
N LEU A 165 1.15 -7.32 12.32
CA LEU A 165 1.71 -7.84 13.57
C LEU A 165 1.72 -6.76 14.66
N GLU A 166 1.53 -7.16 15.92
CA GLU A 166 1.46 -6.23 17.05
C GLU A 166 2.72 -5.35 17.18
N SER A 167 3.90 -5.94 16.98
CA SER A 167 5.18 -5.20 17.01
C SER A 167 5.23 -4.10 15.94
N ASP A 168 4.78 -4.42 14.72
CA ASP A 168 4.77 -3.48 13.60
C ASP A 168 3.70 -2.40 13.82
N ARG A 169 2.55 -2.77 14.39
CA ARG A 169 1.49 -1.83 14.78
C ARG A 169 2.01 -0.80 15.77
N LYS A 170 2.71 -1.22 16.83
CA LYS A 170 3.32 -0.31 17.80
C LYS A 170 4.32 0.67 17.16
N ASN A 171 5.10 0.19 16.19
CA ASN A 171 6.02 1.03 15.43
C ASN A 171 5.29 2.06 14.56
N GLU A 172 4.22 1.66 13.89
CA GLU A 172 3.41 2.58 13.07
C GLU A 172 2.65 3.60 13.95
N VAL A 173 2.16 3.22 15.12
CA VAL A 173 1.58 4.17 16.10
C VAL A 173 2.60 5.24 16.50
N LYS A 174 3.83 4.82 16.85
CA LYS A 174 4.92 5.76 17.14
C LYS A 174 5.21 6.70 16.00
N ARG A 175 5.21 6.15 14.76
CA ARG A 175 5.46 6.92 13.55
C ARG A 175 4.38 7.96 13.32
N LEU A 176 3.10 7.57 13.38
CA LEU A 176 1.96 8.48 13.24
C LEU A 176 1.96 9.58 14.29
N SER A 177 2.26 9.22 15.56
CA SER A 177 2.35 10.17 16.66
C SER A 177 3.50 11.18 16.51
N SER A 178 4.53 10.85 15.73
CA SER A 178 5.65 11.76 15.45
C SER A 178 5.41 12.70 14.27
N MET A 179 4.32 12.49 13.54
CA MET A 179 3.93 13.31 12.38
C MET A 179 3.06 14.50 12.84
N ASP A 180 2.97 15.50 11.97
CA ASP A 180 2.06 16.64 12.20
C ASP A 180 0.62 16.28 11.80
N LEU A 181 0.18 15.15 12.29
CA LEU A 181 -1.12 14.53 12.07
C LEU A 181 -1.85 14.40 13.41
N SER A 182 -3.06 14.88 13.47
CA SER A 182 -3.95 14.72 14.63
C SER A 182 -5.10 13.80 14.29
N LEU A 183 -5.49 12.96 15.24
CA LEU A 183 -6.68 12.11 15.12
C LEU A 183 -7.68 12.54 16.20
N ILE A 184 -8.91 12.83 15.79
CA ILE A 184 -9.99 13.23 16.67
C ILE A 184 -11.14 12.24 16.52
N HIS A 185 -11.48 11.60 17.63
CA HIS A 185 -12.61 10.71 17.71
C HIS A 185 -13.92 11.50 17.61
N ILE A 186 -14.80 11.09 16.70
CA ILE A 186 -16.17 11.56 16.64
C ILE A 186 -17.05 10.42 17.13
N SER A 187 -17.59 10.55 18.34
CA SER A 187 -18.72 9.71 18.75
C SER A 187 -19.91 10.02 17.85
N GLU A 188 -20.65 8.99 17.42
CA GLU A 188 -21.91 9.21 16.70
C GLU A 188 -22.74 10.27 17.45
N PRO A 189 -23.29 11.28 16.74
CA PRO A 189 -24.23 12.17 17.37
C PRO A 189 -25.35 11.28 17.94
N THR A 190 -25.44 11.22 19.25
CA THR A 190 -26.61 10.68 19.91
C THR A 190 -27.79 11.30 19.17
N ARG A 191 -28.64 10.46 18.56
CA ARG A 191 -29.93 10.90 18.04
C ARG A 191 -30.67 11.54 19.23
N LEU A 192 -30.44 12.82 19.43
CA LEU A 192 -31.32 13.63 20.23
C LEU A 192 -32.67 13.48 19.56
N GLY A 193 -33.57 12.81 20.27
CA GLY A 193 -34.87 12.47 19.79
C GLY A 193 -35.53 13.71 19.18
N MET A 194 -35.97 13.57 17.94
CA MET A 194 -37.00 14.44 17.44
C MET A 194 -38.26 14.14 18.30
N ILE A 195 -38.54 15.05 19.20
CA ILE A 195 -39.89 15.21 19.80
C ILE A 195 -40.77 15.83 18.76
#